data_e7d79c1b04c973669eb0d102da0108fb
#
_entry.id   e7d79c1b04c973669eb0d102da0108fb
#
_cell.length_a   1.000
_cell.length_b   1.000
_cell.length_c   1.000
_cell.angle_alpha   90.00
_cell.angle_beta   90.00
_cell.angle_gamma   90.00
#
_symmetry.space_group_name_H-M   'P 1'
#
loop_
_entity.id
_entity.type
_entity.pdbx_description
1 polymer ?
#
loop_
_entity_poly.entity_id
_entity_poly.type
_entity_poly.pdbx_seq_one_letter_code
_entity_poly.pdbx_strand_id
1 'polypeptide(L)'
;KSLINMMNPRVNKKLIDVACGTGDIGKLFLDNTNKEAEITCVDPNKGMIGQGKQKLSNYNNIKWFISPAEKLPFADNTFDYYTISFGLRNTKNLNKALSEAHRVLKPGGRYLCLEFSKIQNSNLDFIYKNYSKLIPIIGQFVVGEKEPYDYLIKSIEQFINQDELMDLMEKNSF
;
A
#
# COMPACT_ATOMS: atom_id res chain seq x y z
N LYS A 1 8.58 -6.19 -7.78
CA LYS A 1 8.45 -7.47 -8.52
C LYS A 1 7.86 -8.58 -7.64
N SER A 2 8.36 -8.80 -6.40
CA SER A 2 7.86 -9.87 -5.52
C SER A 2 6.35 -9.77 -5.24
N LEU A 3 5.83 -8.58 -4.93
CA LEU A 3 4.39 -8.37 -4.68
C LEU A 3 3.55 -8.78 -5.90
N ILE A 4 3.95 -8.39 -7.11
CA ILE A 4 3.25 -8.74 -8.36
C ILE A 4 3.28 -10.26 -8.61
N ASN A 5 4.43 -10.91 -8.36
CA ASN A 5 4.52 -12.36 -8.50
C ASN A 5 3.59 -13.09 -7.52
N MET A 6 3.53 -12.64 -6.26
CA MET A 6 2.61 -13.19 -5.26
C MET A 6 1.14 -12.93 -5.62
N MET A 7 0.85 -11.78 -6.21
CA MET A 7 -0.49 -11.42 -6.67
C MET A 7 -0.96 -12.34 -7.80
N ASN A 8 -0.06 -12.82 -8.67
CA ASN A 8 -0.37 -13.63 -9.86
C ASN A 8 -1.48 -12.96 -10.71
N PRO A 9 -1.18 -11.80 -11.33
CA PRO A 9 -2.16 -11.02 -12.08
C PRO A 9 -2.82 -11.84 -13.19
N ARG A 10 -4.13 -11.65 -13.37
CA ARG A 10 -4.88 -12.29 -14.47
C ARG A 10 -5.60 -11.23 -15.28
N VAL A 11 -5.74 -11.50 -16.59
CA VAL A 11 -6.52 -10.68 -17.53
C VAL A 11 -8.01 -10.59 -17.10
N ASN A 12 -8.69 -9.54 -17.53
CA ASN A 12 -10.09 -9.28 -17.24
C ASN A 12 -10.45 -9.23 -15.75
N LYS A 13 -9.47 -8.89 -14.89
CA LYS A 13 -9.65 -8.74 -13.44
C LYS A 13 -9.55 -7.29 -13.02
N LYS A 14 -10.14 -6.98 -11.85
CA LYS A 14 -10.17 -5.64 -11.27
C LYS A 14 -9.25 -5.59 -10.06
N LEU A 15 -8.27 -4.69 -10.11
CA LEU A 15 -7.41 -4.35 -8.98
C LEU A 15 -7.83 -3.00 -8.40
N ILE A 16 -7.94 -2.94 -7.08
CA ILE A 16 -7.85 -1.67 -6.35
C ILE A 16 -6.49 -1.56 -5.67
N ASP A 17 -5.77 -0.47 -5.95
CA ASP A 17 -4.48 -0.12 -5.35
C ASP A 17 -4.70 1.08 -4.42
N VAL A 18 -4.65 0.86 -3.12
CA VAL A 18 -4.95 1.86 -2.07
C VAL A 18 -3.65 2.38 -1.46
N ALA A 19 -3.61 3.68 -1.16
CA ALA A 19 -2.38 4.43 -0.93
C ALA A 19 -1.40 4.25 -2.11
N CYS A 20 -1.95 4.39 -3.32
CA CYS A 20 -1.27 4.03 -4.56
C CYS A 20 -0.13 4.98 -4.93
N GLY A 21 -0.03 6.15 -4.29
CA GLY A 21 0.93 7.18 -4.65
C GLY A 21 0.79 7.58 -6.12
N THR A 22 1.83 7.34 -6.92
CA THR A 22 1.84 7.61 -8.36
C THR A 22 1.39 6.43 -9.24
N GLY A 23 0.86 5.33 -8.65
CA GLY A 23 0.24 4.21 -9.36
C GLY A 23 1.20 3.16 -9.90
N ASP A 24 2.37 3.01 -9.30
CA ASP A 24 3.40 2.07 -9.77
C ASP A 24 2.95 0.60 -9.71
N ILE A 25 2.21 0.21 -8.67
CA ILE A 25 1.69 -1.16 -8.55
C ILE A 25 0.62 -1.42 -9.61
N GLY A 26 -0.31 -0.48 -9.79
CA GLY A 26 -1.33 -0.56 -10.84
C GLY A 26 -0.72 -0.70 -12.23
N LYS A 27 0.33 0.10 -12.54
CA LYS A 27 1.09 -0.02 -13.78
C LYS A 27 1.71 -1.42 -13.96
N LEU A 28 2.41 -1.91 -12.94
CA LEU A 28 3.02 -3.23 -12.98
C LEU A 28 1.99 -4.35 -13.17
N PHE A 29 0.79 -4.21 -12.59
CA PHE A 29 -0.30 -5.15 -12.81
C PHE A 29 -0.76 -5.16 -14.27
N LEU A 30 -0.97 -3.98 -14.86
CA LEU A 30 -1.34 -3.85 -16.27
C LEU A 30 -0.28 -4.41 -17.21
N ASP A 31 0.98 -4.14 -16.95
CA ASP A 31 2.09 -4.65 -17.76
C ASP A 31 2.16 -6.19 -17.73
N ASN A 32 1.74 -6.83 -16.62
CA ASN A 32 1.69 -8.28 -16.47
C ASN A 32 0.37 -8.92 -16.96
N THR A 33 -0.58 -8.13 -17.41
CA THR A 33 -1.88 -8.59 -17.94
C THR A 33 -2.12 -8.10 -19.36
N ASN A 34 -1.07 -7.79 -20.10
CA ASN A 34 -1.14 -7.25 -21.48
C ASN A 34 -2.10 -6.03 -21.58
N LYS A 35 -2.24 -5.27 -20.49
CA LYS A 35 -3.20 -4.17 -20.33
C LYS A 35 -4.68 -4.59 -20.41
N GLU A 36 -4.98 -5.86 -20.23
CA GLU A 36 -6.35 -6.41 -20.26
C GLU A 36 -6.98 -6.52 -18.85
N ALA A 37 -6.68 -5.58 -17.96
CA ALA A 37 -7.24 -5.50 -16.62
C ALA A 37 -7.74 -4.07 -16.33
N GLU A 38 -8.57 -3.91 -15.31
CA GLU A 38 -9.02 -2.61 -14.83
C GLU A 38 -8.33 -2.28 -13.51
N ILE A 39 -7.74 -1.08 -13.42
CA ILE A 39 -7.07 -0.60 -12.21
C ILE A 39 -7.83 0.57 -11.62
N THR A 40 -8.04 0.53 -10.32
CA THR A 40 -8.55 1.65 -9.54
C THR A 40 -7.47 2.08 -8.54
N CYS A 41 -6.87 3.22 -8.79
CA CYS A 41 -5.88 3.85 -7.92
C CYS A 41 -6.56 4.79 -6.94
N VAL A 42 -6.29 4.63 -5.65
CA VAL A 42 -6.88 5.43 -4.57
C VAL A 42 -5.77 5.96 -3.68
N ASP A 43 -5.75 7.26 -3.45
CA ASP A 43 -4.82 7.90 -2.51
C ASP A 43 -5.46 9.16 -1.91
N PRO A 44 -5.30 9.46 -0.61
CA PRO A 44 -5.81 10.69 -0.02
C PRO A 44 -5.03 11.94 -0.49
N ASN A 45 -3.82 11.77 -1.01
CA ASN A 45 -2.96 12.86 -1.46
C ASN A 45 -3.27 13.24 -2.92
N LYS A 46 -3.95 14.39 -3.09
CA LYS A 46 -4.29 14.95 -4.40
C LYS A 46 -3.06 15.19 -5.30
N GLY A 47 -1.93 15.58 -4.71
CA GLY A 47 -0.67 15.80 -5.45
C GLY A 47 -0.13 14.51 -6.05
N MET A 48 -0.12 13.42 -5.29
CA MET A 48 0.28 12.09 -5.77
C MET A 48 -0.63 11.60 -6.91
N ILE A 49 -1.93 11.73 -6.74
CA ILE A 49 -2.90 11.40 -7.80
C ILE A 49 -2.66 12.23 -9.06
N GLY A 50 -2.37 13.54 -8.93
CA GLY A 50 -2.07 14.42 -10.06
C GLY A 50 -0.82 13.95 -10.82
N GLN A 51 0.26 13.68 -10.11
CA GLN A 51 1.51 13.15 -10.69
C GLN A 51 1.29 11.78 -11.35
N GLY A 52 0.54 10.89 -10.69
CA GLY A 52 0.20 9.58 -11.22
C GLY A 52 -0.56 9.67 -12.55
N LYS A 53 -1.59 10.50 -12.63
CA LYS A 53 -2.35 10.76 -13.86
C LYS A 53 -1.46 11.25 -15.01
N GLN A 54 -0.53 12.15 -14.72
CA GLN A 54 0.41 12.66 -15.72
C GLN A 54 1.38 11.57 -16.17
N LYS A 55 2.00 10.86 -15.21
CA LYS A 55 2.98 9.78 -15.45
C LYS A 55 2.39 8.63 -16.27
N LEU A 56 1.14 8.26 -15.99
CA LEU A 56 0.46 7.10 -16.56
C LEU A 56 -0.64 7.50 -17.55
N SER A 57 -0.51 8.66 -18.18
CA SER A 57 -1.50 9.18 -19.15
C SER A 57 -1.77 8.25 -20.34
N ASN A 58 -0.81 7.40 -20.69
CA ASN A 58 -0.92 6.42 -21.77
C ASN A 58 -1.66 5.12 -21.38
N TYR A 59 -2.13 5.02 -20.12
CA TYR A 59 -2.86 3.85 -19.61
C TYR A 59 -4.34 4.19 -19.43
N ASN A 60 -5.17 3.86 -20.39
CA ASN A 60 -6.61 4.17 -20.37
C ASN A 60 -7.41 3.34 -19.35
N ASN A 61 -6.83 2.26 -18.83
CA ASN A 61 -7.49 1.31 -17.92
C ASN A 61 -7.27 1.65 -16.44
N ILE A 62 -6.75 2.85 -16.12
CA ILE A 62 -6.53 3.30 -14.75
C ILE A 62 -7.56 4.37 -14.40
N LYS A 63 -8.34 4.12 -13.37
CA LYS A 63 -9.24 5.09 -12.73
C LYS A 63 -8.61 5.62 -11.45
N TRP A 64 -8.76 6.92 -11.18
CA TRP A 64 -8.09 7.59 -10.07
C TRP A 64 -9.10 8.24 -9.13
N PHE A 65 -8.99 7.97 -7.84
CA PHE A 65 -9.88 8.50 -6.80
C PHE A 65 -9.08 9.10 -5.65
N ILE A 66 -9.61 10.17 -5.06
CA ILE A 66 -9.06 10.77 -3.85
C ILE A 66 -9.91 10.31 -2.68
N SER A 67 -9.41 9.38 -1.88
CA SER A 67 -10.12 8.88 -0.70
C SER A 67 -9.14 8.24 0.28
N PRO A 68 -9.42 8.28 1.59
CA PRO A 68 -8.69 7.48 2.57
C PRO A 68 -9.09 6.01 2.49
N ALA A 69 -8.20 5.13 2.97
CA ALA A 69 -8.43 3.68 3.01
C ALA A 69 -9.63 3.28 3.89
N GLU A 70 -9.98 4.10 4.88
CA GLU A 70 -11.06 3.90 5.84
C GLU A 70 -12.47 4.19 5.29
N LYS A 71 -12.55 4.71 4.05
CA LYS A 71 -13.83 5.05 3.41
C LYS A 71 -13.69 5.01 1.89
N LEU A 72 -13.89 3.84 1.32
CA LEU A 72 -13.75 3.63 -0.12
C LEU A 72 -15.10 3.86 -0.83
N PRO A 73 -15.15 4.73 -1.87
CA PRO A 73 -16.40 5.08 -2.56
C PRO A 73 -16.81 4.00 -3.58
N PHE A 74 -16.77 2.74 -3.20
CA PHE A 74 -17.10 1.60 -4.08
C PHE A 74 -18.10 0.68 -3.40
N ALA A 75 -18.88 -0.03 -4.21
CA ALA A 75 -19.80 -1.06 -3.74
C ALA A 75 -19.03 -2.27 -3.17
N ASP A 76 -19.73 -3.06 -2.37
CA ASP A 76 -19.23 -4.33 -1.85
C ASP A 76 -18.90 -5.29 -3.00
N ASN A 77 -17.95 -6.21 -2.78
CA ASN A 77 -17.63 -7.29 -3.70
C ASN A 77 -17.32 -6.82 -5.14
N THR A 78 -16.58 -5.72 -5.28
CA THR A 78 -16.27 -5.09 -6.57
C THR A 78 -14.96 -5.57 -7.17
N PHE A 79 -13.93 -5.80 -6.35
CA PHE A 79 -12.57 -6.04 -6.81
C PHE A 79 -12.12 -7.49 -6.62
N ASP A 80 -11.33 -7.98 -7.57
CA ASP A 80 -10.71 -9.31 -7.50
C ASP A 80 -9.38 -9.27 -6.70
N TYR A 81 -8.71 -8.10 -6.71
CA TYR A 81 -7.45 -7.86 -5.99
C TYR A 81 -7.51 -6.53 -5.26
N TYR A 82 -6.93 -6.52 -4.07
CA TYR A 82 -6.68 -5.31 -3.28
C TYR A 82 -5.19 -5.26 -2.93
N THR A 83 -4.56 -4.13 -3.19
CA THR A 83 -3.19 -3.89 -2.75
C THR A 83 -3.10 -2.63 -1.90
N ILE A 84 -2.21 -2.68 -0.91
CA ILE A 84 -1.76 -1.51 -0.17
C ILE A 84 -0.26 -1.68 0.09
N SER A 85 0.55 -0.73 -0.43
CA SER A 85 2.00 -0.79 -0.33
C SER A 85 2.54 0.43 0.39
N PHE A 86 3.17 0.21 1.56
CA PHE A 86 3.76 1.25 2.42
C PHE A 86 2.79 2.35 2.86
N GLY A 87 1.50 2.04 2.87
CA GLY A 87 0.42 2.97 3.18
C GLY A 87 -0.40 2.61 4.41
N LEU A 88 -0.41 1.32 4.80
CA LEU A 88 -1.28 0.84 5.86
C LEU A 88 -0.94 1.48 7.23
N ARG A 89 0.35 1.68 7.52
CA ARG A 89 0.82 2.33 8.76
C ARG A 89 0.39 3.81 8.86
N ASN A 90 0.00 4.43 7.76
CA ASN A 90 -0.41 5.85 7.70
C ASN A 90 -1.92 6.03 7.84
N THR A 91 -2.69 4.94 7.99
CA THR A 91 -4.13 5.01 8.20
C THR A 91 -4.45 5.52 9.60
N LYS A 92 -5.50 6.33 9.73
CA LYS A 92 -5.96 6.85 11.02
C LYS A 92 -6.66 5.78 11.86
N ASN A 93 -7.28 4.83 11.20
CA ASN A 93 -7.98 3.72 11.84
C ASN A 93 -7.76 2.44 11.05
N LEU A 94 -6.81 1.64 11.51
CA LEU A 94 -6.39 0.40 10.87
C LEU A 94 -7.55 -0.60 10.73
N ASN A 95 -8.38 -0.74 11.77
CA ASN A 95 -9.52 -1.66 11.74
C ASN A 95 -10.54 -1.26 10.67
N LYS A 96 -10.85 0.03 10.55
CA LYS A 96 -11.74 0.53 9.47
C LYS A 96 -11.13 0.31 8.08
N ALA A 97 -9.84 0.53 7.92
CA ALA A 97 -9.15 0.32 6.64
C ALA A 97 -9.21 -1.16 6.22
N LEU A 98 -9.01 -2.10 7.14
CA LEU A 98 -9.13 -3.54 6.88
C LEU A 98 -10.59 -3.93 6.61
N SER A 99 -11.55 -3.43 7.39
CA SER A 99 -12.99 -3.67 7.14
C SER A 99 -13.43 -3.19 5.75
N GLU A 100 -12.99 -2.00 5.32
CA GLU A 100 -13.27 -1.49 3.97
C GLU A 100 -12.58 -2.34 2.89
N ALA A 101 -11.34 -2.77 3.13
CA ALA A 101 -10.63 -3.64 2.21
C ALA A 101 -11.38 -4.97 2.02
N HIS A 102 -11.85 -5.59 3.10
CA HIS A 102 -12.67 -6.82 3.04
C HIS A 102 -13.99 -6.55 2.32
N ARG A 103 -14.69 -5.46 2.65
CA ARG A 103 -15.99 -5.11 2.06
C ARG A 103 -15.93 -4.98 0.53
N VAL A 104 -14.91 -4.32 0.00
CA VAL A 104 -14.81 -4.06 -1.45
C VAL A 104 -14.24 -5.24 -2.24
N LEU A 105 -13.58 -6.20 -1.57
CA LEU A 105 -13.11 -7.43 -2.18
C LEU A 105 -14.26 -8.41 -2.43
N LYS A 106 -14.22 -9.10 -3.57
CA LYS A 106 -15.10 -10.23 -3.86
C LYS A 106 -14.77 -11.42 -2.96
N PRO A 107 -15.74 -12.30 -2.66
CA PRO A 107 -15.43 -13.59 -2.06
C PRO A 107 -14.35 -14.33 -2.88
N GLY A 108 -13.29 -14.79 -2.20
CA GLY A 108 -12.12 -15.37 -2.84
C GLY A 108 -11.19 -14.40 -3.54
N GLY A 109 -11.42 -13.10 -3.41
CA GLY A 109 -10.49 -12.04 -3.83
C GLY A 109 -9.20 -12.06 -2.99
N ARG A 110 -8.15 -11.44 -3.51
CA ARG A 110 -6.83 -11.45 -2.86
C ARG A 110 -6.50 -10.08 -2.27
N TYR A 111 -6.23 -10.05 -0.97
CA TYR A 111 -5.65 -8.90 -0.29
C TYR A 111 -4.12 -9.07 -0.18
N LEU A 112 -3.36 -8.07 -0.60
CA LEU A 112 -1.91 -8.04 -0.48
C LEU A 112 -1.46 -6.74 0.18
N CYS A 113 -0.79 -6.89 1.30
CA CYS A 113 -0.17 -5.78 2.03
C CYS A 113 1.34 -5.91 1.95
N LEU A 114 2.01 -4.85 1.50
CA LEU A 114 3.45 -4.71 1.62
C LEU A 114 3.74 -3.56 2.58
N GLU A 115 4.29 -3.88 3.75
CA GLU A 115 4.53 -2.86 4.76
C GLU A 115 5.82 -3.15 5.53
N PHE A 116 6.40 -2.11 6.10
CA PHE A 116 7.48 -2.26 7.07
C PHE A 116 6.91 -2.83 8.37
N SER A 117 7.67 -3.68 9.01
CA SER A 117 7.29 -4.28 10.27
C SER A 117 8.44 -4.30 11.27
N LYS A 118 8.11 -4.54 12.53
CA LYS A 118 9.10 -4.67 13.60
C LYS A 118 9.95 -5.92 13.41
N ILE A 119 11.23 -5.82 13.72
CA ILE A 119 12.14 -6.95 13.68
C ILE A 119 11.95 -7.75 14.97
N GLN A 120 11.53 -9.01 14.86
CA GLN A 120 11.27 -9.87 16.02
C GLN A 120 12.56 -10.35 16.72
N ASN A 121 13.68 -10.44 15.98
CA ASN A 121 14.96 -10.84 16.56
C ASN A 121 15.62 -9.65 17.28
N SER A 122 15.79 -9.75 18.60
CA SER A 122 16.32 -8.68 19.46
C SER A 122 17.72 -8.17 19.05
N ASN A 123 18.60 -9.07 18.58
CA ASN A 123 19.95 -8.67 18.15
C ASN A 123 19.90 -7.89 16.82
N LEU A 124 19.08 -8.33 15.88
CA LEU A 124 18.87 -7.63 14.61
C LEU A 124 18.14 -6.30 14.83
N ASP A 125 17.15 -6.25 15.73
CA ASP A 125 16.44 -5.04 16.10
C ASP A 125 17.39 -4.00 16.72
N PHE A 126 18.31 -4.41 17.57
CA PHE A 126 19.34 -3.53 18.12
C PHE A 126 20.24 -2.94 17.04
N ILE A 127 20.72 -3.77 16.11
CA ILE A 127 21.53 -3.33 14.96
C ILE A 127 20.73 -2.36 14.08
N TYR A 128 19.49 -2.71 13.76
CA TYR A 128 18.60 -1.88 12.94
C TYR A 128 18.32 -0.53 13.59
N LYS A 129 17.98 -0.49 14.88
CA LYS A 129 17.73 0.76 15.61
C LYS A 129 18.94 1.70 15.65
N ASN A 130 20.14 1.15 15.74
CA ASN A 130 21.36 1.97 15.70
C ASN A 130 21.65 2.45 14.27
N TYR A 131 21.45 1.61 13.27
CA TYR A 131 21.61 1.98 11.87
C TYR A 131 20.54 2.99 11.41
N SER A 132 19.30 2.81 11.81
CA SER A 132 18.18 3.69 11.41
C SER A 132 18.35 5.12 11.90
N LYS A 133 19.03 5.35 13.04
CA LYS A 133 19.38 6.69 13.52
C LYS A 133 20.31 7.46 12.58
N LEU A 134 21.07 6.76 11.74
CA LEU A 134 21.95 7.36 10.74
C LEU A 134 21.21 7.73 9.44
N ILE A 135 20.08 7.09 9.15
CA ILE A 135 19.33 7.31 7.91
C ILE A 135 18.86 8.77 7.74
N PRO A 136 18.29 9.45 8.76
CA PRO A 136 17.90 10.86 8.64
C PRO A 136 19.11 11.78 8.44
N ILE A 137 20.26 11.46 9.03
CA ILE A 137 21.50 12.23 8.87
C ILE A 137 22.00 12.09 7.43
N ILE A 138 22.02 10.86 6.90
CA ILE A 138 22.40 10.61 5.51
C ILE A 138 21.41 11.29 4.56
N GLY A 139 20.09 11.21 4.85
CA GLY A 139 19.04 11.86 4.07
C GLY A 139 19.24 13.37 3.99
N GLN A 140 19.59 14.01 5.08
CA GLN A 140 19.88 15.44 5.12
C GLN A 140 21.09 15.81 4.24
N PHE A 141 22.14 14.98 4.21
CA PHE A 141 23.31 15.22 3.37
C PHE A 141 23.07 14.95 1.88
N VAL A 142 22.22 13.96 1.54
CA VAL A 142 22.03 13.51 0.15
C VAL A 142 20.86 14.23 -0.52
N VAL A 143 19.75 14.45 0.21
CA VAL A 143 18.50 15.00 -0.34
C VAL A 143 18.19 16.40 0.19
N GLY A 144 18.90 16.83 1.26
CA GLY A 144 18.69 18.14 1.90
C GLY A 144 17.52 18.18 2.88
N GLU A 145 16.81 17.08 3.10
CA GLU A 145 15.63 16.99 3.97
C GLU A 145 15.79 15.86 5.00
N LYS A 146 15.52 16.16 6.26
CA LYS A 146 15.55 15.18 7.36
C LYS A 146 14.17 14.68 7.75
N GLU A 147 13.17 15.55 7.72
CA GLU A 147 11.82 15.30 8.22
C GLU A 147 11.12 14.06 7.61
N PRO A 148 11.20 13.77 6.30
CA PRO A 148 10.59 12.58 5.72
C PRO A 148 11.16 11.28 6.28
N TYR A 149 12.44 11.26 6.59
CA TYR A 149 13.13 10.09 7.14
C TYR A 149 12.83 9.88 8.62
N ASP A 150 12.76 10.97 9.42
CA ASP A 150 12.32 10.91 10.81
C ASP A 150 10.87 10.42 10.91
N TYR A 151 9.99 10.91 10.03
CA TYR A 151 8.62 10.42 9.94
C TYR A 151 8.55 8.93 9.58
N LEU A 152 9.33 8.48 8.60
CA LEU A 152 9.38 7.08 8.18
C LEU A 152 9.76 6.17 9.37
N ILE A 153 10.86 6.47 10.07
CA ILE A 153 11.32 5.68 11.20
C ILE A 153 10.26 5.65 12.30
N LYS A 154 9.74 6.81 12.68
CA LYS A 154 8.72 6.92 13.71
C LYS A 154 7.44 6.16 13.37
N SER A 155 6.99 6.23 12.12
CA SER A 155 5.79 5.51 11.67
C SER A 155 5.98 3.99 11.68
N ILE A 156 7.18 3.49 11.36
CA ILE A 156 7.51 2.05 11.46
C ILE A 156 7.52 1.60 12.93
N GLU A 157 8.14 2.38 13.82
CA GLU A 157 8.21 2.06 15.26
C GLU A 157 6.82 2.02 15.92
N GLN A 158 5.91 2.88 15.48
CA GLN A 158 4.55 2.96 16.00
C GLN A 158 3.61 1.92 15.41
N PHE A 159 3.96 1.32 14.27
CA PHE A 159 3.11 0.34 13.62
C PHE A 159 3.07 -0.99 14.40
N ILE A 160 1.98 -1.71 14.27
CA ILE A 160 1.80 -3.02 14.89
C ILE A 160 2.78 -4.05 14.29
N ASN A 161 3.06 -5.12 15.02
CA ASN A 161 3.88 -6.22 14.51
C ASN A 161 3.07 -7.16 13.60
N GLN A 162 3.76 -8.18 13.03
CA GLN A 162 3.14 -9.10 12.07
C GLN A 162 2.00 -9.91 12.68
N ASP A 163 2.19 -10.41 13.91
CA ASP A 163 1.20 -11.25 14.60
C ASP A 163 -0.05 -10.43 14.96
N GLU A 164 0.15 -9.22 15.50
CA GLU A 164 -0.94 -8.27 15.76
C GLU A 164 -1.71 -7.89 14.49
N LEU A 165 -1.02 -7.75 13.36
CA LEU A 165 -1.68 -7.48 12.08
C LEU A 165 -2.47 -8.70 11.59
N MET A 166 -1.93 -9.92 11.71
CA MET A 166 -2.64 -11.15 11.39
C MET A 166 -3.92 -11.29 12.21
N ASP A 167 -3.83 -11.15 13.54
CA ASP A 167 -4.99 -11.21 14.44
C ASP A 167 -6.06 -10.19 14.05
N LEU A 168 -5.63 -8.97 13.66
CA LEU A 168 -6.56 -7.93 13.24
C LEU A 168 -7.20 -8.24 11.88
N MET A 169 -6.47 -8.86 10.96
CA MET A 169 -7.00 -9.31 9.68
C MET A 169 -8.03 -10.42 9.88
N GLU A 170 -7.76 -11.43 10.71
CA GLU A 170 -8.70 -12.50 11.05
C GLU A 170 -9.99 -11.94 11.67
N LYS A 171 -9.90 -10.96 12.57
CA LYS A 171 -11.07 -10.24 13.13
C LYS A 171 -11.89 -9.50 12.08
N ASN A 172 -11.28 -9.14 10.96
CA ASN A 172 -11.94 -8.51 9.81
C ASN A 172 -12.29 -9.52 8.69
N SER A 173 -12.31 -10.82 9.00
CA SER A 173 -12.76 -11.90 8.12
C SER A 173 -11.86 -12.17 6.90
N PHE A 174 -10.57 -11.84 7.01
CA PHE A 174 -9.56 -12.27 6.03
C PHE A 174 -9.06 -13.68 6.30
#